data_968f0d25cd6b0f1046ba53caf7b18519
#
_entry.id   968f0d25cd6b0f1046ba53caf7b18519
#
_cell.length_a   1.000
_cell.length_b   1.000
_cell.length_c   1.000
_cell.angle_alpha   90.00
_cell.angle_beta   90.00
_cell.angle_gamma   90.00
#
_symmetry.space_group_name_H-M   'P 1'
#
loop_
_entity.id
_entity.type
_entity.pdbx_description
1 polymer ?
#
loop_
_entity_poly.entity_id
_entity_poly.type
_entity_poly.pdbx_seq_one_letter_code
_entity_poly.pdbx_strand_id
1 'polypeptide(L)'
;MKTCLLLIALIPTLVWAQPRNKRFQYEKVGFEDMIQRYLHRDGSPVEAVEGIYSVSCIILKTKRHWLTGQEIVRVVQRKDNYARVAIVKETMNTNRDFIEVSLSFKDATLYPIVGDLTALADGSGYVYKHIEPKGEILSFSMLLTHSDLLEGQFSQSHGRKIITTKLSYFKLYPKVQDKEETLTKNKTGTN
;
A
#
# COMPACT_ATOMS: atom_id res chain seq x y z
N MET A 1 -60.37 18.48 38.71
CA MET A 1 -59.56 18.91 37.55
C MET A 1 -58.21 19.47 38.01
N LYS A 2 -57.26 18.67 38.41
CA LYS A 2 -55.86 19.14 38.77
C LYS A 2 -54.92 17.95 38.86
N THR A 3 -54.84 17.03 37.89
CA THR A 3 -53.93 15.87 37.94
C THR A 3 -53.39 15.45 36.59
N CYS A 4 -53.25 16.37 35.61
CA CYS A 4 -52.78 16.04 34.26
C CYS A 4 -51.49 16.79 33.87
N LEU A 5 -50.70 17.32 34.78
CA LEU A 5 -49.59 18.24 34.43
C LEU A 5 -48.20 17.76 34.90
N LEU A 6 -48.04 16.46 35.24
CA LEU A 6 -46.78 15.96 35.80
C LEU A 6 -46.18 14.76 35.05
N LEU A 7 -46.59 14.53 33.79
CA LEU A 7 -46.16 13.36 33.01
C LEU A 7 -45.29 13.71 31.77
N ILE A 8 -44.81 14.96 31.61
CA ILE A 8 -44.04 15.41 30.47
C ILE A 8 -42.51 15.58 30.80
N ALA A 9 -42.11 15.32 32.01
CA ALA A 9 -40.70 15.60 32.43
C ALA A 9 -39.79 14.39 32.46
N LEU A 10 -40.16 13.26 31.82
CA LEU A 10 -39.33 12.06 31.73
C LEU A 10 -39.15 11.61 30.28
N ILE A 11 -38.74 12.57 29.39
CA ILE A 11 -38.12 12.16 28.13
C ILE A 11 -36.64 11.92 28.50
N PRO A 12 -36.19 10.64 28.56
CA PRO A 12 -34.77 10.38 28.67
C PRO A 12 -34.16 11.00 27.43
N THR A 13 -33.28 11.98 27.59
CA THR A 13 -32.37 12.44 26.56
C THR A 13 -31.53 11.21 26.19
N LEU A 14 -32.01 10.44 25.23
CA LEU A 14 -31.18 9.52 24.46
C LEU A 14 -30.15 10.40 23.78
N VAL A 15 -29.09 10.70 24.53
CA VAL A 15 -27.83 11.16 23.98
C VAL A 15 -27.43 10.02 23.04
N TRP A 16 -27.67 10.22 21.78
CA TRP A 16 -27.14 9.40 20.72
C TRP A 16 -25.62 9.56 20.83
N ALA A 17 -25.01 8.69 21.63
CA ALA A 17 -23.59 8.45 21.59
C ALA A 17 -23.31 7.92 20.17
N GLN A 18 -23.09 8.85 19.24
CA GLN A 18 -22.54 8.48 17.93
C GLN A 18 -21.29 7.68 18.23
N PRO A 19 -21.18 6.44 17.76
CA PRO A 19 -19.96 5.69 17.92
C PRO A 19 -18.85 6.56 17.33
N ARG A 20 -18.01 7.15 18.18
CA ARG A 20 -16.75 7.76 17.73
C ARG A 20 -16.08 6.68 16.92
N ASN A 21 -16.09 6.82 15.59
CA ASN A 21 -15.31 6.00 14.72
C ASN A 21 -13.88 6.03 15.23
N LYS A 22 -13.53 5.04 16.05
CA LYS A 22 -12.15 4.85 16.50
C LYS A 22 -11.37 4.62 15.23
N ARG A 23 -10.64 5.65 14.77
CA ARG A 23 -9.72 5.51 13.64
C ARG A 23 -8.77 4.40 14.03
N PHE A 24 -8.61 3.44 13.15
CA PHE A 24 -7.62 2.38 13.33
C PHE A 24 -6.25 3.04 13.56
N GLN A 25 -5.55 2.55 14.57
CA GLN A 25 -4.25 3.10 14.93
C GLN A 25 -3.18 2.25 14.27
N TYR A 26 -2.54 2.81 13.23
CA TYR A 26 -1.42 2.16 12.56
C TYR A 26 -0.24 1.98 13.52
N GLU A 27 0.49 0.90 13.36
CA GLU A 27 1.86 0.78 13.85
C GLU A 27 2.69 1.92 13.26
N LYS A 28 3.62 2.48 14.02
CA LYS A 28 4.42 3.64 13.59
C LYS A 28 5.89 3.35 13.78
N VAL A 29 6.70 3.89 12.88
CA VAL A 29 8.15 3.78 12.91
C VAL A 29 8.77 5.18 12.90
N GLY A 30 9.85 5.38 13.67
CA GLY A 30 10.63 6.60 13.67
C GLY A 30 11.49 6.71 12.41
N PHE A 31 11.88 7.93 12.06
CA PHE A 31 12.78 8.15 10.94
C PHE A 31 14.13 7.47 11.17
N GLU A 32 14.68 7.57 12.39
CA GLU A 32 15.93 6.93 12.78
C GLU A 32 15.88 5.42 12.63
N ASP A 33 14.77 4.79 13.09
CA ASP A 33 14.57 3.34 12.96
C ASP A 33 14.50 2.90 11.48
N MET A 34 13.88 3.70 10.61
CA MET A 34 13.88 3.43 9.17
C MET A 34 15.27 3.50 8.58
N ILE A 35 16.06 4.52 8.96
CA ILE A 35 17.45 4.67 8.51
C ILE A 35 18.31 3.53 9.03
N GLN A 36 18.16 3.15 10.28
CA GLN A 36 18.89 2.01 10.84
C GLN A 36 18.56 0.71 10.11
N ARG A 37 17.28 0.41 9.86
CA ARG A 37 16.85 -0.75 9.07
C ARG A 37 17.43 -0.75 7.66
N TYR A 38 17.60 0.42 7.06
CA TYR A 38 18.16 0.55 5.71
C TYR A 38 19.70 0.50 5.68
N LEU A 39 20.38 1.10 6.66
CA LEU A 39 21.85 1.24 6.69
C LEU A 39 22.55 0.16 7.51
N HIS A 40 22.01 -0.25 8.65
CA HIS A 40 22.61 -1.24 9.55
C HIS A 40 22.14 -2.66 9.19
N ARG A 41 22.59 -3.08 8.04
CA ARG A 41 22.39 -4.46 7.61
C ARG A 41 23.68 -5.17 7.86
N ASP A 42 23.66 -6.25 8.59
CA ASP A 42 24.81 -7.13 8.87
C ASP A 42 25.47 -7.65 7.58
N GLY A 43 25.92 -6.72 6.70
CA GLY A 43 26.51 -7.01 5.40
C GLY A 43 25.54 -7.47 4.30
N SER A 44 24.24 -7.53 4.58
CA SER A 44 23.24 -7.95 3.58
C SER A 44 23.04 -6.86 2.52
N PRO A 45 23.03 -7.19 1.22
CA PRO A 45 22.76 -6.23 0.16
C PRO A 45 21.31 -5.73 0.24
N VAL A 46 21.10 -4.51 -0.29
CA VAL A 46 19.74 -3.95 -0.47
C VAL A 46 18.98 -4.82 -1.46
N GLU A 47 17.80 -5.28 -1.07
CA GLU A 47 16.97 -6.11 -1.95
C GLU A 47 16.29 -5.26 -3.02
N ALA A 48 16.00 -5.86 -4.17
CA ALA A 48 15.48 -5.14 -5.32
C ALA A 48 14.13 -4.43 -5.05
N VAL A 49 13.33 -4.94 -4.11
CA VAL A 49 12.04 -4.36 -3.73
C VAL A 49 12.18 -3.17 -2.77
N GLU A 50 13.32 -3.00 -2.12
CA GLU A 50 13.50 -1.93 -1.16
C GLU A 50 13.74 -0.59 -1.83
N GLY A 51 13.18 0.48 -1.25
CA GLY A 51 13.36 1.82 -1.77
C GLY A 51 12.21 2.76 -1.45
N ILE A 52 12.28 3.95 -2.05
CA ILE A 52 11.22 4.96 -1.98
C ILE A 52 10.47 4.93 -3.29
N TYR A 53 9.13 4.92 -3.20
CA TYR A 53 8.24 4.77 -4.33
C TYR A 53 7.20 5.88 -4.40
N SER A 54 6.81 6.22 -5.62
CA SER A 54 5.57 6.93 -5.94
C SER A 54 4.51 5.92 -6.31
N VAL A 55 3.34 6.01 -5.69
CA VAL A 55 2.26 5.04 -5.85
C VAL A 55 1.12 5.61 -6.67
N SER A 56 0.67 4.84 -7.65
CA SER A 56 -0.53 5.10 -8.45
C SER A 56 -1.53 3.95 -8.31
N CYS A 57 -2.83 4.27 -8.44
CA CYS A 57 -3.91 3.30 -8.30
C CYS A 57 -4.94 3.47 -9.42
N ILE A 58 -5.37 2.35 -10.00
CA ILE A 58 -6.46 2.30 -10.96
C ILE A 58 -7.49 1.27 -10.50
N ILE A 59 -8.74 1.67 -10.41
CA ILE A 59 -9.86 0.78 -10.10
C ILE A 59 -10.67 0.54 -11.37
N LEU A 60 -10.74 -0.70 -11.79
CA LEU A 60 -11.46 -1.17 -12.95
C LEU A 60 -12.72 -1.92 -12.53
N LYS A 61 -13.79 -1.75 -13.28
CA LYS A 61 -15.02 -2.52 -13.14
C LYS A 61 -15.28 -3.26 -14.43
N THR A 62 -15.22 -4.58 -14.37
CA THR A 62 -15.57 -5.48 -15.47
C THR A 62 -16.99 -6.01 -15.27
N LYS A 63 -17.79 -5.94 -16.32
CA LYS A 63 -19.11 -6.55 -16.39
C LYS A 63 -19.18 -7.47 -17.59
N ARG A 64 -19.76 -8.64 -17.42
CA ARG A 64 -20.05 -9.54 -18.54
C ARG A 64 -21.46 -9.30 -19.05
N HIS A 65 -21.56 -9.04 -20.36
CA HIS A 65 -22.86 -8.88 -21.01
C HIS A 65 -23.61 -10.21 -20.99
N TRP A 66 -24.87 -10.19 -20.55
CA TRP A 66 -25.62 -11.42 -20.28
C TRP A 66 -25.97 -12.24 -21.54
N LEU A 67 -26.19 -11.59 -22.70
CA LEU A 67 -26.53 -12.23 -23.96
C LEU A 67 -25.29 -12.65 -24.75
N THR A 68 -24.33 -11.76 -24.90
CA THR A 68 -23.18 -11.97 -25.79
C THR A 68 -21.96 -12.56 -25.08
N GLY A 69 -21.95 -12.59 -23.75
CA GLY A 69 -20.79 -12.98 -22.98
C GLY A 69 -19.60 -11.99 -23.02
N GLN A 70 -19.74 -10.91 -23.79
CA GLN A 70 -18.68 -9.92 -23.97
C GLN A 70 -18.37 -9.18 -22.66
N GLU A 71 -17.08 -9.00 -22.38
CA GLU A 71 -16.63 -8.25 -21.22
C GLU A 71 -16.51 -6.75 -21.53
N ILE A 72 -17.14 -5.94 -20.68
CA ILE A 72 -17.07 -4.49 -20.73
C ILE A 72 -16.27 -4.00 -19.53
N VAL A 73 -15.10 -3.43 -19.80
CA VAL A 73 -14.21 -2.87 -18.79
C VAL A 73 -14.40 -1.35 -18.73
N ARG A 74 -14.58 -0.81 -17.52
CA ARG A 74 -14.66 0.64 -17.29
C ARG A 74 -13.71 1.04 -16.17
N VAL A 75 -12.97 2.12 -16.36
CA VAL A 75 -12.22 2.77 -15.29
C VAL A 75 -13.22 3.46 -14.35
N VAL A 76 -13.22 3.06 -13.09
CA VAL A 76 -14.06 3.66 -12.03
C VAL A 76 -13.33 4.82 -11.37
N GLN A 77 -12.04 4.62 -11.11
CA GLN A 77 -11.19 5.60 -10.44
C GLN A 77 -9.75 5.45 -10.93
N ARG A 78 -9.06 6.59 -11.05
CA ARG A 78 -7.64 6.66 -11.31
C ARG A 78 -7.03 7.72 -10.40
N LYS A 79 -5.94 7.37 -9.73
CA LYS A 79 -5.15 8.26 -8.89
C LYS A 79 -3.69 8.06 -9.26
N ASP A 80 -3.12 9.07 -9.89
CA ASP A 80 -1.70 9.03 -10.28
C ASP A 80 -0.86 9.68 -9.18
N ASN A 81 0.25 9.05 -8.81
CA ASN A 81 1.23 9.56 -7.82
C ASN A 81 0.58 10.08 -6.52
N TYR A 82 -0.45 9.38 -6.03
CA TYR A 82 -1.25 9.88 -4.91
C TYR A 82 -0.58 9.69 -3.54
N ALA A 83 0.43 8.82 -3.44
CA ALA A 83 1.17 8.58 -2.21
C ALA A 83 2.67 8.41 -2.49
N ARG A 84 3.47 8.70 -1.47
CA ARG A 84 4.88 8.33 -1.40
C ARG A 84 5.08 7.39 -0.24
N VAL A 85 5.80 6.31 -0.47
CA VAL A 85 6.04 5.27 0.53
C VAL A 85 7.51 4.84 0.50
N ALA A 86 7.98 4.32 1.63
CA ALA A 86 9.23 3.58 1.71
C ALA A 86 8.92 2.10 1.95
N ILE A 87 9.55 1.22 1.18
CA ILE A 87 9.57 -0.22 1.43
C ILE A 87 10.95 -0.53 1.99
N VAL A 88 10.98 -1.05 3.23
CA VAL A 88 12.20 -1.40 3.95
C VAL A 88 12.10 -2.80 4.55
N LYS A 89 13.23 -3.48 4.64
CA LYS A 89 13.30 -4.83 5.23
C LYS A 89 12.88 -4.79 6.70
N GLU A 90 12.06 -5.78 7.10
CA GLU A 90 11.71 -5.96 8.50
C GLU A 90 12.75 -6.81 9.19
N THR A 91 13.27 -6.35 10.32
CA THR A 91 14.32 -7.02 11.09
C THR A 91 13.84 -7.56 12.43
N MET A 92 12.68 -7.09 12.91
CA MET A 92 12.18 -7.41 14.26
C MET A 92 11.02 -8.40 14.26
N ASN A 93 10.29 -8.53 13.14
CA ASN A 93 9.11 -9.38 13.05
C ASN A 93 9.28 -10.43 11.96
N THR A 94 9.24 -11.70 12.35
CA THR A 94 9.46 -12.84 11.45
C THR A 94 8.29 -13.17 10.53
N ASN A 95 7.12 -12.54 10.72
CA ASN A 95 5.92 -12.83 9.94
C ASN A 95 5.78 -12.00 8.67
N ARG A 96 6.72 -11.08 8.41
CA ARG A 96 6.76 -10.21 7.25
C ARG A 96 8.21 -9.93 6.87
N ASP A 97 8.50 -9.89 5.59
CA ASP A 97 9.86 -9.67 5.11
C ASP A 97 10.17 -8.18 4.97
N PHE A 98 9.15 -7.40 4.56
CA PHE A 98 9.27 -5.96 4.37
C PHE A 98 8.05 -5.24 4.93
N ILE A 99 8.25 -3.99 5.33
CA ILE A 99 7.18 -3.06 5.72
C ILE A 99 7.07 -1.93 4.72
N GLU A 100 5.83 -1.49 4.49
CA GLU A 100 5.54 -0.27 3.74
C GLU A 100 5.21 0.85 4.71
N VAL A 101 5.98 1.92 4.63
CA VAL A 101 5.85 3.10 5.49
C VAL A 101 5.37 4.28 4.66
N SER A 102 4.29 4.94 5.07
CA SER A 102 3.80 6.13 4.38
C SER A 102 4.65 7.35 4.71
N LEU A 103 5.18 7.99 3.66
CA LEU A 103 5.98 9.23 3.74
C LEU A 103 5.13 10.49 3.47
N SER A 104 3.80 10.36 3.38
CA SER A 104 2.91 11.47 3.00
C SER A 104 2.70 12.50 4.12
N PHE A 105 3.16 12.22 5.33
CA PHE A 105 3.04 13.12 6.48
C PHE A 105 4.28 14.00 6.56
N LYS A 106 4.14 15.26 6.20
CA LYS A 106 5.18 16.27 6.42
C LYS A 106 5.30 16.53 7.93
N ASP A 107 6.50 16.71 8.40
CA ASP A 107 6.82 17.04 9.80
C ASP A 107 6.42 15.96 10.83
N ALA A 108 6.21 14.73 10.41
CA ALA A 108 5.95 13.64 11.33
C ALA A 108 7.26 13.15 11.96
N THR A 109 7.27 13.01 13.28
CA THR A 109 8.34 12.30 14.00
C THR A 109 8.20 10.78 13.87
N LEU A 110 6.98 10.32 13.61
CA LEU A 110 6.62 8.92 13.46
C LEU A 110 5.78 8.71 12.22
N TYR A 111 6.17 7.74 11.40
CA TYR A 111 5.52 7.39 10.14
C TYR A 111 4.67 6.13 10.29
N PRO A 112 3.44 6.10 9.78
CA PRO A 112 2.58 4.92 9.87
C PRO A 112 3.05 3.82 8.92
N ILE A 113 3.06 2.58 9.41
CA ILE A 113 3.19 1.39 8.60
C ILE A 113 1.81 1.12 7.99
N VAL A 114 1.70 1.19 6.68
CA VAL A 114 0.44 1.08 5.95
C VAL A 114 0.29 -0.25 5.22
N GLY A 115 1.31 -1.09 5.27
CA GLY A 115 1.28 -2.42 4.71
C GLY A 115 2.53 -3.23 5.03
N ASP A 116 2.48 -4.50 4.67
CA ASP A 116 3.60 -5.42 4.72
C ASP A 116 3.70 -6.26 3.45
N LEU A 117 4.91 -6.69 3.12
CA LEU A 117 5.17 -7.59 2.00
C LEU A 117 5.87 -8.84 2.52
N THR A 118 5.44 -9.98 1.99
CA THR A 118 6.08 -11.29 2.20
C THR A 118 6.47 -11.86 0.86
N ALA A 119 7.73 -12.23 0.68
CA ALA A 119 8.22 -12.82 -0.55
C ALA A 119 7.60 -14.22 -0.75
N LEU A 120 7.29 -14.55 -2.00
CA LEU A 120 6.90 -15.91 -2.34
C LEU A 120 8.13 -16.83 -2.31
N ALA A 121 7.94 -18.06 -1.88
CA ALA A 121 9.02 -19.03 -1.70
C ALA A 121 9.81 -19.33 -2.98
N ASP A 122 9.18 -19.16 -4.14
CA ASP A 122 9.80 -19.34 -5.46
C ASP A 122 10.49 -18.07 -5.99
N GLY A 123 10.45 -16.97 -5.23
CA GLY A 123 11.03 -15.69 -5.62
C GLY A 123 10.27 -14.98 -6.75
N SER A 124 9.12 -15.50 -7.20
CA SER A 124 8.38 -14.94 -8.35
C SER A 124 7.69 -13.61 -8.04
N GLY A 125 7.51 -13.26 -6.77
CA GLY A 125 6.81 -12.05 -6.38
C GLY A 125 6.59 -11.93 -4.87
N TYR A 126 5.60 -11.11 -4.51
CA TYR A 126 5.28 -10.81 -3.13
C TYR A 126 3.77 -10.88 -2.89
N VAL A 127 3.38 -11.27 -1.68
CA VAL A 127 2.05 -11.02 -1.13
C VAL A 127 2.13 -9.71 -0.36
N TYR A 128 1.40 -8.70 -0.82
CA TYR A 128 1.30 -7.41 -0.15
C TYR A 128 -0.02 -7.31 0.60
N LYS A 129 0.03 -7.01 1.88
CA LYS A 129 -1.12 -6.75 2.72
C LYS A 129 -1.19 -5.26 3.01
N HIS A 130 -2.17 -4.59 2.42
CA HIS A 130 -2.45 -3.17 2.67
C HIS A 130 -3.44 -3.02 3.82
N ILE A 131 -3.12 -2.12 4.75
CA ILE A 131 -3.96 -1.81 5.92
C ILE A 131 -4.76 -0.56 5.62
N GLU A 132 -6.06 -0.71 5.44
CA GLU A 132 -6.98 0.41 5.24
C GLU A 132 -7.17 1.23 6.54
N PRO A 133 -7.54 2.53 6.44
CA PRO A 133 -7.76 3.39 7.61
C PRO A 133 -8.77 2.87 8.63
N LYS A 134 -9.63 1.93 8.23
CA LYS A 134 -10.62 1.27 9.11
C LYS A 134 -10.10 -0.02 9.72
N GLY A 135 -8.87 -0.42 9.43
CA GLY A 135 -8.27 -1.68 9.87
C GLY A 135 -8.62 -2.89 9.01
N GLU A 136 -9.31 -2.71 7.88
CA GLU A 136 -9.48 -3.76 6.89
C GLU A 136 -8.14 -4.04 6.20
N ILE A 137 -7.88 -5.32 5.91
CA ILE A 137 -6.66 -5.74 5.22
C ILE A 137 -7.03 -6.20 3.81
N LEU A 138 -6.41 -5.57 2.82
CA LEU A 138 -6.52 -5.96 1.41
C LEU A 138 -5.22 -6.66 0.99
N SER A 139 -5.34 -7.85 0.40
CA SER A 139 -4.18 -8.62 -0.05
C SER A 139 -4.03 -8.54 -1.55
N PHE A 140 -2.85 -8.10 -2.00
CA PHE A 140 -2.48 -7.97 -3.40
C PHE A 140 -1.40 -8.99 -3.75
N SER A 141 -1.45 -9.52 -4.97
CA SER A 141 -0.29 -10.18 -5.58
C SER A 141 0.56 -9.11 -6.25
N MET A 142 1.84 -9.04 -5.92
CA MET A 142 2.78 -8.03 -6.41
C MET A 142 3.91 -8.69 -7.18
N LEU A 143 4.32 -8.06 -8.28
CA LEU A 143 5.43 -8.48 -9.12
C LEU A 143 6.37 -7.31 -9.35
N LEU A 144 7.66 -7.55 -9.26
CA LEU A 144 8.68 -6.60 -9.69
C LEU A 144 8.89 -6.80 -11.21
N THR A 145 8.13 -6.06 -12.01
CA THR A 145 8.13 -6.18 -13.48
C THR A 145 9.39 -5.59 -14.11
N HIS A 146 9.94 -4.55 -13.49
CA HIS A 146 11.22 -3.94 -13.83
C HIS A 146 11.95 -3.56 -12.54
N SER A 147 13.24 -3.26 -12.65
CA SER A 147 14.07 -2.86 -11.51
C SER A 147 13.52 -1.65 -10.73
N ASP A 148 12.69 -0.84 -11.37
CA ASP A 148 12.08 0.38 -10.83
C ASP A 148 10.55 0.35 -10.77
N LEU A 149 9.91 -0.76 -11.20
CA LEU A 149 8.45 -0.87 -11.27
C LEU A 149 7.96 -2.13 -10.56
N LEU A 150 7.25 -1.93 -9.43
CA LEU A 150 6.55 -2.98 -8.71
C LEU A 150 5.04 -2.80 -8.95
N GLU A 151 4.39 -3.82 -9.50
CA GLU A 151 2.98 -3.80 -9.84
C GLU A 151 2.19 -4.82 -9.04
N GLY A 152 0.99 -4.46 -8.66
CA GLY A 152 0.10 -5.32 -7.90
C GLY A 152 -1.34 -5.26 -8.33
N GLN A 153 -2.07 -6.34 -8.10
CA GLN A 153 -3.50 -6.36 -8.34
C GLN A 153 -4.26 -7.16 -7.30
N PHE A 154 -5.48 -6.71 -7.09
CA PHE A 154 -6.47 -7.36 -6.24
C PHE A 154 -7.83 -7.33 -6.95
N SER A 155 -8.55 -8.45 -6.97
CA SER A 155 -9.86 -8.54 -7.63
C SER A 155 -10.90 -9.11 -6.70
N GLN A 156 -12.06 -8.44 -6.65
CA GLN A 156 -13.24 -8.91 -5.93
C GLN A 156 -14.40 -9.13 -6.89
N SER A 157 -15.08 -10.28 -6.73
CA SER A 157 -16.29 -10.58 -7.47
C SER A 157 -17.52 -10.18 -6.67
N HIS A 158 -18.40 -9.40 -7.29
CA HIS A 158 -19.69 -9.02 -6.77
C HIS A 158 -20.79 -9.45 -7.76
N GLY A 159 -21.20 -10.69 -7.70
CA GLY A 159 -22.12 -11.31 -8.63
C GLY A 159 -21.55 -11.31 -10.06
N ARG A 160 -22.21 -10.57 -10.99
CA ARG A 160 -21.75 -10.46 -12.39
C ARG A 160 -20.74 -9.34 -12.64
N LYS A 161 -20.20 -8.74 -11.58
CA LYS A 161 -19.27 -7.63 -11.67
C LYS A 161 -17.98 -8.04 -10.98
N ILE A 162 -16.85 -7.72 -11.61
CA ILE A 162 -15.52 -7.87 -11.02
C ILE A 162 -14.98 -6.46 -10.83
N ILE A 163 -14.53 -6.16 -9.62
CA ILE A 163 -13.79 -4.94 -9.33
C ILE A 163 -12.34 -5.32 -9.16
N THR A 164 -11.48 -4.75 -10.01
CA THR A 164 -10.02 -4.99 -9.96
C THR A 164 -9.34 -3.69 -9.58
N THR A 165 -8.61 -3.70 -8.48
CA THR A 165 -7.70 -2.64 -8.07
C THR A 165 -6.30 -3.00 -8.52
N LYS A 166 -5.67 -2.11 -9.29
CA LYS A 166 -4.28 -2.22 -9.72
C LYS A 166 -3.46 -1.14 -9.05
N LEU A 167 -2.33 -1.52 -8.51
CA LEU A 167 -1.34 -0.63 -7.90
C LEU A 167 -0.08 -0.65 -8.76
N SER A 168 0.52 0.52 -8.95
CA SER A 168 1.81 0.68 -9.62
C SER A 168 2.71 1.53 -8.73
N TYR A 169 3.83 0.97 -8.34
CA TYR A 169 4.86 1.57 -7.49
C TYR A 169 6.07 1.87 -8.37
N PHE A 170 6.28 3.14 -8.65
CA PHE A 170 7.44 3.59 -9.41
C PHE A 170 8.57 4.00 -8.44
N LYS A 171 9.71 3.34 -8.54
CA LYS A 171 10.86 3.57 -7.65
C LYS A 171 11.50 4.92 -7.92
N LEU A 172 11.53 5.75 -6.89
CA LEU A 172 12.19 7.06 -6.92
C LEU A 172 13.64 6.97 -6.45
N TYR A 173 13.92 6.05 -5.51
CA TYR A 173 15.24 5.83 -4.93
C TYR A 173 15.36 4.39 -4.37
N PRO A 174 16.54 3.75 -4.46
CA PRO A 174 17.69 4.14 -5.29
C PRO A 174 17.33 4.01 -6.78
N LYS A 175 17.88 4.90 -7.60
CA LYS A 175 17.78 4.73 -9.05
C LYS A 175 18.74 3.61 -9.45
N VAL A 176 18.27 2.66 -10.21
CA VAL A 176 19.13 1.66 -10.84
C VAL A 176 19.97 2.39 -11.87
N GLN A 177 21.26 2.51 -11.62
CA GLN A 177 22.19 2.97 -12.67
C GLN A 177 22.26 1.85 -13.69
N ASP A 178 21.86 2.12 -14.91
CA ASP A 178 22.05 1.19 -16.02
C ASP A 178 23.53 0.86 -16.12
N LYS A 179 23.88 -0.39 -15.79
CA LYS A 179 25.28 -0.87 -15.83
C LYS A 179 25.84 -0.92 -17.27
N GLU A 180 25.05 -0.55 -18.27
CA GLU A 180 25.48 -0.57 -19.68
C GLU A 180 26.44 0.57 -20.06
N GLU A 181 26.40 1.73 -19.40
CA GLU A 181 27.29 2.83 -19.77
C GLU A 181 28.75 2.63 -19.32
N THR A 182 29.02 1.76 -18.36
CA THR A 182 30.39 1.55 -17.85
C THR A 182 31.21 0.59 -18.72
N LEU A 183 30.57 -0.26 -19.50
CA LEU A 183 31.25 -1.22 -20.38
C LEU A 183 31.71 -0.63 -21.72
N THR A 184 31.11 0.46 -22.18
CA THR A 184 31.49 1.13 -23.43
C THR A 184 32.63 2.11 -23.25
N LYS A 185 32.81 2.70 -22.05
CA LYS A 185 33.92 3.63 -21.79
C LYS A 185 35.30 2.97 -21.65
N ASN A 186 35.34 1.67 -21.30
CA ASN A 186 36.61 0.95 -21.16
C ASN A 186 37.13 0.31 -22.48
N LYS A 187 36.40 0.40 -23.60
CA LYS A 187 36.82 -0.15 -24.88
C LYS A 187 37.42 0.86 -25.85
N THR A 188 37.36 2.16 -25.54
CA THR A 188 37.88 3.23 -26.42
C THR A 188 39.22 3.85 -25.94
N GLY A 189 39.88 3.23 -24.99
CA GLY A 189 41.11 3.76 -24.37
C GLY A 189 42.40 2.98 -24.68
N THR A 190 42.47 2.28 -25.82
CA THR A 190 43.76 1.66 -26.26
C THR A 190 43.88 1.83 -27.78
N ASN A 191 44.47 2.94 -28.15
CA ASN A 191 45.29 3.13 -29.34
C ASN A 191 46.36 4.15 -29.05
#